data_a0f8d8b568c427140eaf5aa27ea6cfaa
#
_entry.id   a0f8d8b568c427140eaf5aa27ea6cfaa
#
_cell.length_a   1.000
_cell.length_b   1.000
_cell.length_c   1.000
_cell.angle_alpha   90.00
_cell.angle_beta   90.00
_cell.angle_gamma   90.00
#
_symmetry.space_group_name_H-M   'P 1'
#
loop_
_entity.id
_entity.type
_entity.pdbx_description
1 polymer ?
#
loop_
_entity_poly.entity_id
_entity_poly.type
_entity_poly.pdbx_seq_one_letter_code
_entity_poly.pdbx_strand_id
1 'polypeptide(L)'
;NPDKKDQIISLGIGDVTLPLAPAVISRLHSAVDEMAVKETFKGYAPDLGYEFLRSAIAQHDYKTRGVEIAMDEIFISDGAKSDSGNIGDIFSVDNRIAVCDPVYPVYVDTNVMAGRAGDYNPVTERFSNVIYMPCTEENGFAPELPEETPDIIYLCFPNNPTGATIP
;
A
#
# COMPACT_ATOMS: atom_id res chain seq x y z
N ASN A 1 -30.20 -5.99 -15.85
CA ASN A 1 -30.77 -6.47 -17.12
C ASN A 1 -29.86 -7.60 -17.65
N PRO A 2 -30.29 -8.90 -17.53
CA PRO A 2 -29.47 -10.05 -17.93
C PRO A 2 -29.05 -10.00 -19.40
N ASP A 3 -29.95 -9.49 -20.27
CA ASP A 3 -29.74 -9.47 -21.72
C ASP A 3 -28.69 -8.46 -22.19
N LYS A 4 -28.22 -7.56 -21.30
CA LYS A 4 -27.23 -6.54 -21.60
C LYS A 4 -25.96 -6.72 -20.77
N LYS A 5 -25.81 -7.81 -20.06
CA LYS A 5 -24.68 -8.06 -19.16
C LYS A 5 -23.32 -7.85 -19.86
N ASP A 6 -23.18 -8.40 -21.07
CA ASP A 6 -21.95 -8.35 -21.85
C ASP A 6 -21.67 -6.99 -22.52
N GLN A 7 -22.65 -6.06 -22.43
CA GLN A 7 -22.52 -4.69 -22.96
C GLN A 7 -22.23 -3.67 -21.86
N ILE A 8 -22.23 -4.10 -20.59
CA ILE A 8 -21.98 -3.22 -19.45
C ILE A 8 -20.49 -3.18 -19.13
N ILE A 9 -19.91 -1.99 -19.21
CA ILE A 9 -18.56 -1.74 -18.73
C ILE A 9 -18.65 -1.33 -17.27
N SER A 10 -18.11 -2.15 -16.37
CA SER A 10 -18.05 -1.83 -14.95
C SER A 10 -16.82 -0.98 -14.66
N LEU A 11 -17.04 0.18 -14.06
CA LEU A 11 -15.97 1.10 -13.62
C LEU A 11 -15.88 1.20 -12.09
N GLY A 12 -16.63 0.33 -11.38
CA GLY A 12 -16.77 0.45 -9.93
C GLY A 12 -15.59 -0.09 -9.12
N ILE A 13 -15.08 -1.26 -9.50
CA ILE A 13 -13.98 -1.92 -8.77
C ILE A 13 -12.87 -2.27 -9.75
N GLY A 14 -11.66 -1.79 -9.45
CA GLY A 14 -10.46 -2.24 -10.14
C GLY A 14 -10.10 -3.66 -9.71
N ASP A 15 -9.85 -4.54 -10.66
CA ASP A 15 -9.45 -5.91 -10.39
C ASP A 15 -8.27 -6.31 -11.28
N VAL A 16 -7.53 -7.33 -10.84
CA VAL A 16 -6.45 -7.92 -11.62
C VAL A 16 -7.07 -8.81 -12.69
N THR A 17 -6.89 -8.46 -13.95
CA THR A 17 -7.54 -9.14 -15.09
C THR A 17 -6.60 -10.05 -15.88
N LEU A 18 -5.29 -9.96 -15.64
CA LEU A 18 -4.29 -10.77 -16.34
C LEU A 18 -3.79 -11.92 -15.47
N PRO A 19 -3.56 -13.10 -16.07
CA PRO A 19 -2.96 -14.23 -15.34
C PRO A 19 -1.52 -13.91 -14.93
N LEU A 20 -1.03 -14.65 -13.94
CA LEU A 20 0.36 -14.56 -13.50
C LEU A 20 1.32 -14.93 -14.65
N ALA A 21 2.47 -14.29 -14.69
CA ALA A 21 3.51 -14.63 -15.65
C ALA A 21 4.00 -16.08 -15.48
N PRO A 22 4.36 -16.79 -16.56
CA PRO A 22 4.83 -18.18 -16.49
C PRO A 22 5.99 -18.39 -15.53
N ALA A 23 6.91 -17.43 -15.42
CA ALA A 23 8.03 -17.49 -14.49
C ALA A 23 7.56 -17.52 -13.01
N VAL A 24 6.52 -16.75 -12.68
CA VAL A 24 5.92 -16.74 -11.33
C VAL A 24 5.29 -18.10 -11.03
N ILE A 25 4.50 -18.64 -11.97
CA ILE A 25 3.86 -19.94 -11.82
C ILE A 25 4.93 -21.04 -11.61
N SER A 26 5.99 -21.04 -12.43
CA SER A 26 7.10 -22.00 -12.29
C SER A 26 7.75 -21.92 -10.90
N ARG A 27 7.99 -20.74 -10.40
CA ARG A 27 8.59 -20.54 -9.06
C ARG A 27 7.65 -20.97 -7.93
N LEU A 28 6.34 -20.74 -8.07
CA LEU A 28 5.35 -21.24 -7.10
C LEU A 28 5.37 -22.78 -7.02
N HIS A 29 5.41 -23.46 -8.16
CA HIS A 29 5.55 -24.93 -8.17
C HIS A 29 6.84 -25.37 -7.48
N SER A 30 7.99 -24.77 -7.82
CA SER A 30 9.26 -25.08 -7.17
C SER A 30 9.22 -24.85 -5.66
N ALA A 31 8.58 -23.77 -5.20
CA ALA A 31 8.46 -23.48 -3.78
C ALA A 31 7.59 -24.51 -3.04
N VAL A 32 6.56 -25.04 -3.68
CA VAL A 32 5.75 -26.15 -3.13
C VAL A 32 6.59 -27.43 -3.04
N ASP A 33 7.37 -27.76 -4.07
CA ASP A 33 8.25 -28.93 -4.06
C ASP A 33 9.33 -28.83 -2.96
N GLU A 34 9.89 -27.62 -2.73
CA GLU A 34 10.82 -27.36 -1.63
C GLU A 34 10.23 -27.67 -0.26
N MET A 35 8.92 -27.46 -0.07
CA MET A 35 8.22 -27.75 1.18
C MET A 35 8.07 -29.24 1.48
N ALA A 36 8.21 -30.11 0.48
CA ALA A 36 8.14 -31.55 0.63
C ALA A 36 9.46 -32.20 1.11
N VAL A 37 10.55 -31.44 1.10
CA VAL A 37 11.91 -31.93 1.42
C VAL A 37 12.35 -31.31 2.75
N LYS A 38 12.76 -32.16 3.70
CA LYS A 38 13.13 -31.76 5.06
C LYS A 38 14.20 -30.65 5.09
N GLU A 39 15.18 -30.72 4.20
CA GLU A 39 16.32 -29.80 4.14
C GLU A 39 15.96 -28.41 3.60
N THR A 40 14.89 -28.33 2.82
CA THR A 40 14.41 -27.08 2.21
C THR A 40 13.09 -26.60 2.77
N PHE A 41 12.46 -27.41 3.63
CA PHE A 41 11.23 -27.04 4.31
C PHE A 41 11.42 -25.74 5.11
N LYS A 42 10.47 -24.83 4.97
CA LYS A 42 10.45 -23.53 5.63
C LYS A 42 9.29 -23.48 6.63
N GLY A 43 9.63 -23.46 7.92
CA GLY A 43 8.67 -23.21 8.99
C GLY A 43 8.43 -21.71 9.20
N TYR A 44 8.41 -21.27 10.47
CA TYR A 44 8.34 -19.85 10.76
C TYR A 44 9.53 -19.08 10.17
N ALA A 45 9.22 -17.99 9.47
CA ALA A 45 10.26 -17.09 9.00
C ALA A 45 10.88 -16.30 10.17
N PRO A 46 12.11 -15.77 10.02
CA PRO A 46 12.61 -14.72 10.91
C PRO A 46 11.66 -13.52 10.92
N ASP A 47 11.59 -12.78 12.03
CA ASP A 47 10.65 -11.66 12.23
C ASP A 47 10.72 -10.60 11.12
N LEU A 48 11.91 -10.32 10.58
CA LEU A 48 12.10 -9.40 9.47
C LEU A 48 11.81 -10.03 8.09
N GLY A 49 11.57 -11.33 8.01
CA GLY A 49 11.51 -12.09 6.77
C GLY A 49 12.83 -12.73 6.38
N TYR A 50 12.80 -13.63 5.40
CA TYR A 50 13.98 -14.36 4.95
C TYR A 50 15.05 -13.45 4.34
N GLU A 51 16.30 -13.69 4.70
CA GLU A 51 17.46 -12.90 4.26
C GLU A 51 17.60 -12.86 2.74
N PHE A 52 17.37 -13.99 2.05
CA PHE A 52 17.46 -14.05 0.58
C PHE A 52 16.49 -13.08 -0.09
N LEU A 53 15.28 -12.90 0.46
CA LEU A 53 14.29 -11.99 -0.10
C LEU A 53 14.64 -10.53 0.22
N ARG A 54 15.01 -10.24 1.45
CA ARG A 54 15.45 -8.89 1.86
C ARG A 54 16.68 -8.42 1.08
N SER A 55 17.65 -9.33 0.88
CA SER A 55 18.83 -9.06 0.06
C SER A 55 18.46 -8.79 -1.41
N ALA A 56 17.54 -9.59 -1.97
CA ALA A 56 17.08 -9.38 -3.34
C ALA A 56 16.37 -8.02 -3.50
N ILE A 57 15.53 -7.63 -2.55
CA ILE A 57 14.85 -6.32 -2.55
C ILE A 57 15.88 -5.18 -2.47
N ALA A 58 16.81 -5.23 -1.51
CA ALA A 58 17.87 -4.21 -1.38
C ALA A 58 18.66 -4.07 -2.70
N GLN A 59 19.00 -5.17 -3.33
CA GLN A 59 19.83 -5.19 -4.54
C GLN A 59 19.05 -4.75 -5.79
N HIS A 60 17.85 -5.26 -5.99
CA HIS A 60 17.11 -5.08 -7.27
C HIS A 60 16.13 -3.92 -7.26
N ASP A 61 15.55 -3.59 -6.11
CA ASP A 61 14.57 -2.51 -6.04
C ASP A 61 15.20 -1.17 -5.61
N TYR A 62 16.29 -1.20 -4.84
CA TYR A 62 16.92 0.02 -4.34
C TYR A 62 18.25 0.31 -5.03
N LYS A 63 19.23 -0.58 -4.97
CA LYS A 63 20.57 -0.31 -5.49
C LYS A 63 20.60 -0.04 -6.99
N THR A 64 19.76 -0.73 -7.77
CA THR A 64 19.62 -0.47 -9.21
C THR A 64 19.10 0.93 -9.53
N ARG A 65 18.47 1.59 -8.55
CA ARG A 65 17.97 2.97 -8.63
C ARG A 65 18.89 3.98 -7.94
N GLY A 66 20.07 3.56 -7.53
CA GLY A 66 21.08 4.42 -6.89
C GLY A 66 20.82 4.68 -5.41
N VAL A 67 19.96 3.91 -4.76
CA VAL A 67 19.67 4.00 -3.33
C VAL A 67 20.30 2.82 -2.62
N GLU A 68 21.11 3.09 -1.60
CA GLU A 68 21.66 2.06 -0.71
C GLU A 68 20.79 1.95 0.53
N ILE A 69 20.32 0.75 0.81
CA ILE A 69 19.52 0.40 2.00
C ILE A 69 20.09 -0.90 2.59
N ALA A 70 20.20 -0.98 3.90
CA ALA A 70 20.64 -2.18 4.57
C ALA A 70 19.50 -3.21 4.67
N MET A 71 19.83 -4.50 4.75
CA MET A 71 18.84 -5.56 4.85
C MET A 71 18.00 -5.51 6.13
N ASP A 72 18.51 -4.94 7.20
CA ASP A 72 17.80 -4.76 8.48
C ASP A 72 16.83 -3.58 8.47
N GLU A 73 16.84 -2.78 7.41
CA GLU A 73 15.83 -1.75 7.15
C GLU A 73 14.64 -2.28 6.33
N ILE A 74 14.66 -3.57 5.95
CA ILE A 74 13.60 -4.21 5.15
C ILE A 74 12.84 -5.22 5.99
N PHE A 75 11.53 -5.02 6.08
CA PHE A 75 10.59 -5.88 6.77
C PHE A 75 9.63 -6.49 5.76
N ILE A 76 9.43 -7.81 5.82
CA ILE A 76 8.54 -8.55 4.91
C ILE A 76 7.22 -8.81 5.61
N SER A 77 6.13 -8.45 4.95
CA SER A 77 4.77 -8.71 5.39
C SER A 77 3.98 -9.49 4.34
N ASP A 78 2.72 -9.73 4.61
CA ASP A 78 1.78 -10.36 3.69
C ASP A 78 1.10 -9.38 2.72
N GLY A 79 1.48 -8.11 2.75
CA GLY A 79 1.04 -7.09 1.80
C GLY A 79 0.85 -5.70 2.38
N ALA A 80 0.81 -4.70 1.51
CA ALA A 80 0.75 -3.28 1.85
C ALA A 80 -0.47 -2.89 2.70
N LYS A 81 -1.60 -3.61 2.59
CA LYS A 81 -2.78 -3.34 3.43
C LYS A 81 -2.50 -3.68 4.89
N SER A 82 -1.86 -4.80 5.17
CA SER A 82 -1.44 -5.18 6.52
C SER A 82 -0.43 -4.18 7.07
N ASP A 83 0.55 -3.78 6.27
CA ASP A 83 1.53 -2.76 6.67
C ASP A 83 0.85 -1.42 7.00
N SER A 84 -0.07 -0.97 6.14
CA SER A 84 -0.80 0.29 6.35
C SER A 84 -1.66 0.26 7.62
N GLY A 85 -2.19 -0.90 8.00
CA GLY A 85 -2.92 -1.07 9.25
C GLY A 85 -2.00 -1.09 10.47
N ASN A 86 -0.95 -1.92 10.40
CA ASN A 86 -0.09 -2.21 11.55
C ASN A 86 0.90 -1.09 11.86
N ILE A 87 1.38 -0.35 10.85
CA ILE A 87 2.31 0.76 11.07
C ILE A 87 1.77 1.81 12.06
N GLY A 88 0.43 1.92 12.11
CA GLY A 88 -0.24 2.81 13.03
C GLY A 88 0.02 2.51 14.51
N ASP A 89 0.38 1.27 14.86
CA ASP A 89 0.59 0.86 16.26
C ASP A 89 1.86 1.45 16.88
N ILE A 90 2.81 1.90 16.05
CA ILE A 90 4.03 2.59 16.53
C ILE A 90 3.84 4.10 16.71
N PHE A 91 2.67 4.66 16.36
CA PHE A 91 2.36 6.07 16.47
C PHE A 91 1.30 6.35 17.52
N SER A 92 1.37 7.52 18.17
CA SER A 92 0.37 7.98 19.12
C SER A 92 -0.97 8.26 18.44
N VAL A 93 -2.05 8.17 19.22
CA VAL A 93 -3.39 8.61 18.80
C VAL A 93 -3.47 10.10 18.52
N ASP A 94 -2.56 10.90 19.08
CA ASP A 94 -2.48 12.35 18.86
C ASP A 94 -1.73 12.73 17.58
N ASN A 95 -1.05 11.77 16.94
CA ASN A 95 -0.35 12.03 15.69
C ASN A 95 -1.32 12.35 14.56
N ARG A 96 -0.98 13.37 13.78
CA ARG A 96 -1.78 13.81 12.64
C ARG A 96 -1.34 13.13 11.36
N ILE A 97 -2.31 12.74 10.56
CA ILE A 97 -2.06 12.11 9.27
C ILE A 97 -2.41 13.05 8.12
N ALA A 98 -1.71 12.91 7.01
CA ALA A 98 -2.05 13.51 5.73
C ALA A 98 -2.29 12.43 4.68
N VAL A 99 -3.30 12.63 3.84
CA VAL A 99 -3.68 11.74 2.75
C VAL A 99 -3.95 12.54 1.48
N CYS A 100 -3.73 11.94 0.31
CA CYS A 100 -4.24 12.50 -0.94
C CYS A 100 -5.78 12.53 -0.91
N ASP A 101 -6.40 13.46 -1.62
CA ASP A 101 -7.84 13.54 -1.76
C ASP A 101 -8.22 13.70 -3.24
N PRO A 102 -8.78 12.65 -3.90
CA PRO A 102 -9.20 11.36 -3.34
C PRO A 102 -8.04 10.38 -3.07
N VAL A 103 -8.29 9.42 -2.17
CA VAL A 103 -7.31 8.39 -1.78
C VAL A 103 -7.99 7.03 -1.58
N TYR A 104 -7.21 5.98 -1.54
CA TYR A 104 -7.68 4.67 -1.12
C TYR A 104 -8.21 4.72 0.33
N PRO A 105 -9.49 4.39 0.57
CA PRO A 105 -10.15 4.65 1.85
C PRO A 105 -9.45 4.04 3.07
N VAL A 106 -8.76 2.92 2.89
CA VAL A 106 -8.09 2.20 3.98
C VAL A 106 -7.12 3.08 4.78
N TYR A 107 -6.46 4.05 4.15
CA TYR A 107 -5.55 4.96 4.88
C TYR A 107 -6.29 5.86 5.87
N VAL A 108 -7.51 6.26 5.56
CA VAL A 108 -8.38 7.00 6.50
C VAL A 108 -8.99 6.03 7.50
N ASP A 109 -9.56 4.91 7.02
CA ASP A 109 -10.30 3.95 7.84
C ASP A 109 -9.45 3.37 8.97
N THR A 110 -8.18 3.00 8.70
CA THR A 110 -7.28 2.46 9.74
C THR A 110 -6.98 3.49 10.82
N ASN A 111 -6.89 4.76 10.46
CA ASN A 111 -6.66 5.85 11.43
C ASN A 111 -7.92 6.23 12.20
N VAL A 112 -9.11 6.10 11.59
CA VAL A 112 -10.40 6.19 12.30
C VAL A 112 -10.50 5.09 13.34
N MET A 113 -10.21 3.84 12.95
CA MET A 113 -10.23 2.69 13.86
C MET A 113 -9.23 2.83 15.01
N ALA A 114 -8.08 3.45 14.76
CA ALA A 114 -7.07 3.74 15.75
C ALA A 114 -7.35 4.97 16.63
N GLY A 115 -8.44 5.72 16.35
CA GLY A 115 -8.81 6.91 17.10
C GLY A 115 -8.04 8.19 16.73
N ARG A 116 -7.24 8.20 15.66
CA ARG A 116 -6.43 9.37 15.25
C ARG A 116 -7.19 10.39 14.43
N ALA A 117 -8.31 10.01 13.83
CA ALA A 117 -8.98 10.84 12.83
C ALA A 117 -9.72 12.06 13.41
N GLY A 118 -9.98 12.08 14.72
CA GLY A 118 -10.80 13.12 15.33
C GLY A 118 -12.29 12.99 14.99
N ASP A 119 -13.03 14.09 15.08
CA ASP A 119 -14.47 14.12 14.85
C ASP A 119 -14.80 14.17 13.35
N TYR A 120 -15.85 13.44 12.96
CA TYR A 120 -16.36 13.48 11.60
C TYR A 120 -17.32 14.65 11.41
N ASN A 121 -17.08 15.45 10.37
CA ASN A 121 -17.98 16.55 9.97
C ASN A 121 -18.85 16.10 8.79
N PRO A 122 -20.16 15.90 8.95
CA PRO A 122 -21.05 15.43 7.90
C PRO A 122 -21.32 16.45 6.77
N VAL A 123 -20.97 17.72 6.98
CA VAL A 123 -21.15 18.77 5.95
C VAL A 123 -19.99 18.76 4.96
N THR A 124 -18.77 18.59 5.46
CA THR A 124 -17.56 18.53 4.63
C THR A 124 -17.16 17.12 4.27
N GLU A 125 -17.81 16.11 4.88
CA GLU A 125 -17.49 14.69 4.76
C GLU A 125 -16.03 14.38 5.13
N ARG A 126 -15.46 15.12 6.10
CA ARG A 126 -14.05 15.02 6.50
C ARG A 126 -13.90 14.85 8.00
N PHE A 127 -12.80 14.24 8.41
CA PHE A 127 -12.37 14.11 9.79
C PHE A 127 -11.49 15.29 10.21
N SER A 128 -11.67 15.79 11.43
CA SER A 128 -11.06 17.03 11.92
C SER A 128 -9.54 16.94 12.11
N ASN A 129 -8.99 15.74 12.35
CA ASN A 129 -7.56 15.50 12.58
C ASN A 129 -6.84 14.90 11.37
N VAL A 130 -7.50 14.85 10.20
CA VAL A 130 -6.92 14.38 8.95
C VAL A 130 -6.65 15.57 8.04
N ILE A 131 -5.44 15.67 7.55
CA ILE A 131 -5.04 16.67 6.55
C ILE A 131 -5.28 16.05 5.17
N TYR A 132 -6.16 16.67 4.39
CA TYR A 132 -6.48 16.24 3.03
C TYR A 132 -5.68 17.08 2.04
N MET A 133 -4.84 16.42 1.24
CA MET A 133 -4.03 17.04 0.19
C MET A 133 -4.78 16.91 -1.15
N PRO A 134 -5.35 17.99 -1.70
CA PRO A 134 -6.16 17.90 -2.90
C PRO A 134 -5.35 17.40 -4.10
N CYS A 135 -5.94 16.45 -4.84
CA CYS A 135 -5.42 15.92 -6.11
C CYS A 135 -6.48 16.18 -7.19
N THR A 136 -6.42 17.33 -7.83
CA THR A 136 -7.41 17.83 -8.78
C THR A 136 -6.83 17.88 -10.19
N GLU A 137 -7.68 18.13 -11.19
CA GLU A 137 -7.25 18.33 -12.57
C GLU A 137 -6.30 19.53 -12.69
N GLU A 138 -6.55 20.60 -11.93
CA GLU A 138 -5.77 21.84 -11.97
C GLU A 138 -4.32 21.64 -11.51
N ASN A 139 -4.09 20.73 -10.57
CA ASN A 139 -2.73 20.40 -10.09
C ASN A 139 -2.17 19.10 -10.70
N GLY A 140 -2.80 18.60 -11.79
CA GLY A 140 -2.39 17.37 -12.46
C GLY A 140 -2.50 16.12 -11.60
N PHE A 141 -3.41 16.13 -10.63
CA PHE A 141 -3.61 15.06 -9.63
C PHE A 141 -2.38 14.77 -8.77
N ALA A 142 -1.44 15.71 -8.69
CA ALA A 142 -0.27 15.63 -7.82
C ALA A 142 -0.52 16.45 -6.55
N PRO A 143 -0.41 15.87 -5.33
CA PRO A 143 -0.65 16.61 -4.11
C PRO A 143 0.44 17.66 -3.88
N GLU A 144 0.05 18.82 -3.40
CA GLU A 144 0.96 19.79 -2.83
C GLU A 144 1.28 19.43 -1.37
N LEU A 145 2.45 19.87 -0.90
CA LEU A 145 2.78 19.70 0.51
C LEU A 145 1.78 20.48 1.38
N PRO A 146 1.28 19.87 2.45
CA PRO A 146 0.33 20.54 3.32
C PRO A 146 0.99 21.72 4.07
N GLU A 147 0.23 22.78 4.35
CA GLU A 147 0.71 23.93 5.12
C GLU A 147 1.08 23.54 6.56
N GLU A 148 0.31 22.64 7.15
CA GLU A 148 0.57 22.08 8.47
C GLU A 148 1.43 20.81 8.34
N THR A 149 2.44 20.68 9.16
CA THR A 149 3.31 19.49 9.19
C THR A 149 2.57 18.31 9.81
N PRO A 150 2.27 17.24 9.05
CA PRO A 150 1.74 15.99 9.59
C PRO A 150 2.85 15.14 10.21
N ASP A 151 2.48 14.20 11.07
CA ASP A 151 3.39 13.18 11.58
C ASP A 151 3.53 12.01 10.60
N ILE A 152 2.46 11.71 9.85
CA ILE A 152 2.42 10.61 8.88
C ILE A 152 1.81 11.12 7.58
N ILE A 153 2.43 10.82 6.45
CA ILE A 153 1.88 11.07 5.11
C ILE A 153 1.70 9.74 4.39
N TYR A 154 0.47 9.45 3.97
CA TYR A 154 0.18 8.29 3.13
C TYR A 154 0.22 8.69 1.66
N LEU A 155 1.14 8.10 0.91
CA LEU A 155 1.30 8.29 -0.53
C LEU A 155 1.12 6.96 -1.26
N CYS A 156 0.36 6.97 -2.33
CA CYS A 156 0.11 5.81 -3.17
C CYS A 156 0.21 6.22 -4.63
N PHE A 157 1.22 5.74 -5.34
CA PHE A 157 1.38 6.03 -6.78
C PHE A 157 1.76 4.76 -7.54
N PRO A 158 1.06 4.42 -8.63
CA PRO A 158 -0.15 5.10 -9.14
C PRO A 158 -1.23 5.23 -8.07
N ASN A 159 -1.87 6.42 -7.97
CA ASN A 159 -2.87 6.66 -6.92
C ASN A 159 -4.13 5.83 -7.15
N ASN A 160 -4.65 5.26 -6.10
CA ASN A 160 -6.00 4.70 -6.07
C ASN A 160 -6.93 5.75 -5.41
N PRO A 161 -7.96 6.31 -6.13
CA PRO A 161 -8.58 5.76 -7.33
C PRO A 161 -8.21 6.44 -8.66
N THR A 162 -7.38 7.48 -8.69
CA THR A 162 -7.20 8.31 -9.88
C THR A 162 -6.31 7.68 -10.96
N GLY A 163 -5.44 6.75 -10.57
CA GLY A 163 -4.41 6.20 -11.47
C GLY A 163 -3.27 7.18 -11.78
N ALA A 164 -3.28 8.37 -11.19
CA ALA A 164 -2.24 9.37 -11.41
C ALA A 164 -0.89 8.93 -10.82
N THR A 165 0.17 9.34 -11.49
CA THR A 165 1.56 9.17 -11.04
C THR A 165 2.21 10.54 -10.87
N ILE A 166 3.22 10.61 -10.02
CA ILE A 166 4.11 11.77 -9.90
C ILE A 166 5.45 11.42 -10.53
N PRO A 167 6.18 12.42 -11.09
CA PRO A 167 7.50 12.22 -11.68
C PRO A 167 8.54 11.76 -10.67
#